data_93e5a7682adfdf49b426098acb9c9623
#
_entry.id   93e5a7682adfdf49b426098acb9c9623
#
_cell.length_a   1.000
_cell.length_b   1.000
_cell.length_c   1.000
_cell.angle_alpha   90.00
_cell.angle_beta   90.00
_cell.angle_gamma   90.00
#
_symmetry.space_group_name_H-M   'P 1'
#
loop_
_entity.id
_entity.type
_entity.pdbx_description
1 polymer ?
#
loop_
_entity_poly.entity_id
_entity_poly.type
_entity_poly.pdbx_seq_one_letter_code
_entity_poly.pdbx_strand_id
1 'polypeptide(L)'
;MDVFDLADNLRAEFQEKGVSDEEFLLKIAERYDIKRVFVSSVADELFDKIPDKRIAEVPEVGTDEAKHLWFAFGIGKTLLRDRGLEPSNFDCMQFSNRLLQMK
;
A
#
# COMPACT_ATOMS: atom_id res chain seq x y z
N MET A 1 -5.79 8.87 -13.82
CA MET A 1 -5.88 9.17 -12.39
C MET A 1 -4.50 9.36 -11.82
N ASP A 2 -4.33 10.44 -11.10
CA ASP A 2 -3.07 10.73 -10.42
C ASP A 2 -2.96 9.86 -9.18
N VAL A 3 -1.72 9.47 -8.83
CA VAL A 3 -1.48 8.67 -7.62
C VAL A 3 -1.92 9.42 -6.37
N PHE A 4 -1.80 10.73 -6.37
CA PHE A 4 -2.24 11.53 -5.22
C PHE A 4 -3.76 11.55 -5.08
N ASP A 5 -4.47 11.57 -6.19
CA ASP A 5 -5.94 11.52 -6.15
C ASP A 5 -6.41 10.20 -5.57
N LEU A 6 -5.77 9.10 -5.94
CA LEU A 6 -6.12 7.79 -5.39
C LEU A 6 -5.88 7.76 -3.88
N ALA A 7 -4.72 8.26 -3.43
CA ALA A 7 -4.41 8.29 -2.01
C ALA A 7 -5.41 9.16 -1.23
N ASP A 8 -5.74 10.34 -1.77
CA ASP A 8 -6.67 11.25 -1.11
C ASP A 8 -8.08 10.66 -1.03
N ASN A 9 -8.51 9.96 -2.08
CA ASN A 9 -9.82 9.31 -2.09
C ASN A 9 -9.89 8.18 -1.06
N LEU A 10 -8.83 7.39 -0.93
CA LEU A 10 -8.79 6.33 0.07
C LEU A 10 -8.80 6.91 1.48
N ARG A 11 -8.09 8.00 1.69
CA ARG A 11 -8.11 8.66 2.99
C ARG A 11 -9.49 9.16 3.34
N ALA A 12 -10.17 9.78 2.39
CA ALA A 12 -11.52 10.29 2.61
C ALA A 12 -12.49 9.16 2.92
N GLU A 13 -12.31 8.01 2.30
CA GLU A 13 -13.23 6.88 2.46
C GLU A 13 -12.97 6.08 3.74
N PHE A 14 -11.71 5.83 4.08
CA PHE A 14 -11.36 4.86 5.12
C PHE A 14 -10.84 5.46 6.41
N GLN A 15 -10.47 6.72 6.42
CA GLN A 15 -9.92 7.31 7.63
C GLN A 15 -11.01 7.64 8.63
N GLU A 16 -10.84 7.14 9.85
CA GLU A 16 -11.75 7.41 10.95
C GLU A 16 -10.94 7.92 12.14
N LYS A 17 -11.59 8.74 12.94
CA LYS A 17 -10.95 9.29 14.14
C LYS A 17 -10.64 8.16 15.11
N GLY A 18 -9.41 8.14 15.61
CA GLY A 18 -8.97 7.12 16.57
C GLY A 18 -8.49 5.82 15.96
N VAL A 19 -8.50 5.70 14.64
CA VAL A 19 -8.01 4.50 13.96
C VAL A 19 -6.50 4.65 13.74
N SER A 20 -5.75 3.60 14.08
CA SER A 20 -4.30 3.59 13.86
C SER A 20 -3.98 3.42 12.37
N ASP A 21 -2.74 3.73 12.00
CA ASP A 21 -2.29 3.53 10.62
C ASP A 21 -2.45 2.07 10.20
N GLU A 22 -2.12 1.14 11.10
CA GLU A 22 -2.25 -0.28 10.78
C GLU A 22 -3.70 -0.65 10.49
N GLU A 23 -4.64 -0.22 11.32
CA GLU A 23 -6.04 -0.51 11.09
C GLU A 23 -6.56 0.13 9.83
N PHE A 24 -6.14 1.36 9.56
CA PHE A 24 -6.50 2.08 8.34
C PHE A 24 -6.07 1.31 7.10
N LEU A 25 -4.81 0.87 7.07
CA LEU A 25 -4.28 0.12 5.94
C LEU A 25 -4.95 -1.25 5.80
N LEU A 26 -5.22 -1.92 6.93
CA LEU A 26 -5.89 -3.23 6.90
C LEU A 26 -7.31 -3.11 6.35
N LYS A 27 -8.03 -2.05 6.67
CA LYS A 27 -9.37 -1.84 6.13
C LYS A 27 -9.33 -1.65 4.62
N ILE A 28 -8.37 -0.90 4.12
CA ILE A 28 -8.21 -0.73 2.67
C ILE A 28 -7.88 -2.07 2.02
N ALA A 29 -6.94 -2.80 2.59
CA ALA A 29 -6.52 -4.10 2.04
C ALA A 29 -7.68 -5.08 2.01
N GLU A 30 -8.48 -5.14 3.08
CA GLU A 30 -9.63 -6.01 3.13
C GLU A 30 -10.67 -5.64 2.08
N ARG A 31 -10.94 -4.34 1.92
CA ARG A 31 -11.90 -3.87 0.94
C ARG A 31 -11.54 -4.28 -0.49
N TYR A 32 -10.27 -4.25 -0.82
CA TYR A 32 -9.79 -4.53 -2.18
C TYR A 32 -9.16 -5.91 -2.32
N ASP A 33 -9.32 -6.78 -1.32
CA ASP A 33 -8.84 -8.16 -1.35
C ASP A 33 -7.33 -8.23 -1.57
N ILE A 34 -6.59 -7.47 -0.79
CA ILE A 34 -5.13 -7.45 -0.82
C ILE A 34 -4.62 -8.10 0.46
N LYS A 35 -3.73 -9.08 0.33
CA LYS A 35 -3.16 -9.77 1.49
C LYS A 35 -1.87 -9.13 1.93
N ARG A 36 -1.73 -8.92 3.22
CA ARG A 36 -0.46 -8.50 3.81
C ARG A 36 0.39 -9.74 4.07
N VAL A 37 1.60 -9.76 3.50
CA VAL A 37 2.52 -10.87 3.63
C VAL A 37 3.81 -10.35 4.26
N PHE A 38 4.22 -10.96 5.37
CA PHE A 38 5.48 -10.59 6.03
C PHE A 38 6.62 -11.37 5.40
N VAL A 39 7.69 -10.68 5.07
CA VAL A 39 8.85 -11.27 4.38
C VAL A 39 10.14 -10.87 5.10
N SER A 40 11.16 -11.72 4.96
CA SER A 40 12.46 -11.43 5.57
C SER A 40 13.17 -10.26 4.89
N SER A 41 12.89 -10.06 3.61
CA SER A 41 13.31 -8.87 2.87
C SER A 41 12.28 -8.56 1.81
N VAL A 42 12.05 -7.28 1.56
CA VAL A 42 11.11 -6.89 0.52
C VAL A 42 11.83 -6.99 -0.81
N ALA A 43 11.29 -7.80 -1.71
CA ALA A 43 11.88 -8.05 -3.01
C ALA A 43 10.89 -7.63 -4.10
N ASP A 44 11.20 -6.54 -4.79
CA ASP A 44 10.39 -6.11 -5.92
C ASP A 44 10.26 -7.20 -6.98
N GLU A 45 11.31 -8.01 -7.11
CA GLU A 45 11.31 -9.11 -8.06
C GLU A 45 10.17 -10.09 -7.84
N LEU A 46 9.87 -10.40 -6.57
CA LEU A 46 8.78 -11.32 -6.26
C LEU A 46 7.45 -10.73 -6.70
N PHE A 47 7.27 -9.46 -6.44
CA PHE A 47 6.03 -8.77 -6.82
C PHE A 47 5.86 -8.78 -8.34
N ASP A 48 6.95 -8.53 -9.06
CA ASP A 48 6.90 -8.48 -10.52
C ASP A 48 6.68 -9.86 -11.15
N LYS A 49 7.21 -10.91 -10.50
CA LYS A 49 7.06 -12.28 -11.01
C LYS A 49 5.66 -12.84 -10.79
N ILE A 50 4.91 -12.25 -9.89
CA ILE A 50 3.56 -12.72 -9.57
C ILE A 50 2.59 -11.54 -9.68
N PRO A 51 2.43 -11.00 -10.91
CA PRO A 51 1.67 -9.77 -11.07
C PRO A 51 0.18 -9.92 -10.77
N ASP A 52 -0.35 -11.12 -10.88
CA ASP A 52 -1.77 -11.35 -10.63
C ASP A 52 -2.09 -11.53 -9.15
N LYS A 53 -1.09 -11.66 -8.31
CA LYS A 53 -1.35 -11.82 -6.89
C LYS A 53 -1.56 -10.47 -6.22
N ARG A 54 -2.58 -10.43 -5.43
CA ARG A 54 -2.97 -9.23 -4.70
C ARG A 54 -2.34 -9.28 -3.32
N ILE A 55 -1.05 -8.97 -3.27
CA ILE A 55 -0.30 -9.02 -2.02
C ILE A 55 0.45 -7.71 -1.78
N ALA A 56 0.63 -7.39 -0.51
CA ALA A 56 1.50 -6.30 -0.08
C ALA A 56 2.57 -6.90 0.82
N GLU A 57 3.82 -6.84 0.38
CA GLU A 57 4.94 -7.38 1.14
C GLU A 57 5.39 -6.38 2.19
N VAL A 58 5.52 -6.85 3.43
CA VAL A 58 5.90 -6.02 4.58
C VAL A 58 7.10 -6.69 5.26
N PRO A 59 8.18 -5.95 5.53
CA PRO A 59 9.33 -6.56 6.21
C PRO A 59 8.94 -7.03 7.61
N GLU A 60 9.48 -8.19 7.99
CA GLU A 60 9.24 -8.74 9.32
C GLU A 60 9.89 -7.93 10.42
N VAL A 61 11.02 -7.29 10.10
CA VAL A 61 11.78 -6.51 11.06
C VAL A 61 11.85 -5.06 10.60
N GLY A 62 12.04 -4.17 11.57
CA GLY A 62 12.11 -2.75 11.30
C GLY A 62 11.13 -1.98 12.17
N THR A 63 11.06 -0.68 11.95
CA THR A 63 10.13 0.17 12.70
C THR A 63 8.71 -0.02 12.20
N ASP A 64 7.75 0.30 13.02
CA ASP A 64 6.34 0.26 12.62
C ASP A 64 6.09 1.22 11.45
N GLU A 65 6.73 2.38 11.48
CA GLU A 65 6.61 3.35 10.41
C GLU A 65 7.06 2.79 9.07
N ALA A 66 8.22 2.10 9.05
CA ALA A 66 8.71 1.47 7.83
C ALA A 66 7.77 0.37 7.34
N LYS A 67 7.23 -0.42 8.28
CA LYS A 67 6.27 -1.48 7.92
C LYS A 67 5.01 -0.90 7.29
N HIS A 68 4.52 0.21 7.82
CA HIS A 68 3.34 0.86 7.27
C HIS A 68 3.61 1.42 5.88
N LEU A 69 4.78 2.00 5.66
CA LEU A 69 5.16 2.50 4.33
C LEU A 69 5.18 1.38 3.30
N TRP A 70 5.76 0.23 3.63
CA TRP A 70 5.81 -0.90 2.70
C TRP A 70 4.42 -1.49 2.45
N PHE A 71 3.58 -1.53 3.48
CA PHE A 71 2.21 -2.00 3.32
C PHE A 71 1.44 -1.08 2.36
N ALA A 72 1.53 0.22 2.58
CA ALA A 72 0.88 1.20 1.71
C ALA A 72 1.43 1.14 0.27
N PHE A 73 2.73 0.91 0.13
CA PHE A 73 3.39 0.74 -1.16
C PHE A 73 2.75 -0.42 -1.94
N GLY A 74 2.58 -1.57 -1.29
CA GLY A 74 1.97 -2.74 -1.94
C GLY A 74 0.51 -2.51 -2.30
N ILE A 75 -0.23 -1.83 -1.43
CA ILE A 75 -1.61 -1.46 -1.72
C ILE A 75 -1.67 -0.56 -2.95
N GLY A 76 -0.82 0.46 -3.00
CA GLY A 76 -0.79 1.39 -4.13
C GLY A 76 -0.45 0.69 -5.44
N LYS A 77 0.54 -0.19 -5.41
CA LYS A 77 0.95 -0.92 -6.60
C LYS A 77 -0.20 -1.76 -7.15
N THR A 78 -0.91 -2.46 -6.27
CA THR A 78 -2.05 -3.30 -6.67
C THR A 78 -3.19 -2.46 -7.23
N LEU A 79 -3.56 -1.38 -6.55
CA LEU A 79 -4.69 -0.56 -6.98
C LEU A 79 -4.41 0.20 -8.27
N LEU A 80 -3.19 0.66 -8.46
CA LEU A 80 -2.81 1.31 -9.71
C LEU A 80 -2.83 0.32 -10.86
N ARG A 81 -2.38 -0.91 -10.63
CA ARG A 81 -2.48 -1.96 -11.64
C ARG A 81 -3.93 -2.30 -11.98
N ASP A 82 -4.82 -2.28 -10.99
CA ASP A 82 -6.25 -2.52 -11.23
C ASP A 82 -6.84 -1.49 -12.20
N ARG A 83 -6.23 -0.32 -12.29
CA ARG A 83 -6.68 0.73 -13.20
C ARG A 83 -5.97 0.69 -14.55
N GLY A 84 -5.22 -0.38 -14.81
CA GLY A 84 -4.51 -0.54 -16.07
C GLY A 84 -3.23 0.24 -16.16
N LEU A 85 -2.72 0.76 -15.04
CA LEU A 85 -1.49 1.51 -15.01
C LEU A 85 -0.32 0.58 -14.71
N GLU A 86 0.88 1.03 -15.08
CA GLU A 86 2.11 0.32 -14.76
C GLU A 86 2.94 1.22 -13.84
N PRO A 87 2.62 1.23 -12.53
CA PRO A 87 3.28 2.16 -11.63
C PRO A 87 4.74 1.80 -11.42
N SER A 88 5.59 2.83 -11.43
CA SER A 88 6.99 2.67 -11.05
C SER A 88 7.10 2.57 -9.54
N ASN A 89 8.28 2.19 -9.05
CA ASN A 89 8.53 2.19 -7.61
C ASN A 89 8.40 3.61 -7.05
N PHE A 90 8.78 4.61 -7.83
CA PHE A 90 8.64 6.00 -7.43
C PHE A 90 7.17 6.38 -7.25
N ASP A 91 6.30 5.98 -8.19
CA ASP A 91 4.87 6.24 -8.09
C ASP A 91 4.28 5.60 -6.84
N CYS A 92 4.66 4.36 -6.54
CA CYS A 92 4.17 3.65 -5.37
C CYS A 92 4.66 4.30 -4.08
N MET A 93 5.89 4.79 -4.07
CA MET A 93 6.44 5.48 -2.91
C MET A 93 5.72 6.81 -2.68
N GLN A 94 5.41 7.53 -3.75
CA GLN A 94 4.65 8.77 -3.64
C GLN A 94 3.24 8.52 -3.12
N PHE A 95 2.60 7.47 -3.62
CA PHE A 95 1.30 7.06 -3.11
C PHE A 95 1.36 6.77 -1.61
N SER A 96 2.35 5.97 -1.21
CA SER A 96 2.53 5.55 0.17
C SER A 96 2.73 6.75 1.09
N ASN A 97 3.61 7.66 0.71
CA ASN A 97 3.87 8.86 1.50
C ASN A 97 2.63 9.73 1.61
N ARG A 98 1.91 9.89 0.51
CA ARG A 98 0.70 10.72 0.51
C ARG A 98 -0.39 10.10 1.37
N LEU A 99 -0.57 8.78 1.26
CA LEU A 99 -1.60 8.07 2.00
C LEU A 99 -1.38 8.17 3.51
N LEU A 100 -0.13 8.12 3.95
CA LEU A 100 0.22 8.15 5.37
C LEU A 100 0.57 9.54 5.89
N GLN A 101 0.47 10.55 5.08
CA GLN A 101 0.86 11.91 5.41
C GLN A 101 -0.16 12.66 6.27
N MET A 102 -0.98 11.94 6.92
CA MET A 102 -2.18 12.49 7.54
C MET A 102 -2.03 13.15 8.86
N LYS A 103 -0.89 13.13 9.38
CA LYS A 103 -0.72 13.50 10.78
C LYS A 103 -0.50 14.96 10.99
#